data_5e77e9a77e5bb4733a8207af59fa3091
#
_entry.id   5e77e9a77e5bb4733a8207af59fa3091
#
_cell.length_a   1.000
_cell.length_b   1.000
_cell.length_c   1.000
_cell.angle_alpha   90.00
_cell.angle_beta   90.00
_cell.angle_gamma   90.00
#
_symmetry.space_group_name_H-M   'P 1'
#
loop_
_entity.id
_entity.type
_entity.pdbx_description
1 polymer ?
#
loop_
_entity_poly.entity_id
_entity_poly.type
_entity_poly.pdbx_seq_one_letter_code
_entity_poly.pdbx_strand_id
1 'polypeptide(L)'
;MVTTQATQPVIPAFTIHAGIIHEIQKTQHKKNGQLIKRSQLHTNNVPLKHFVEYAEDVLNRYGSNRSVSGGFTTKDTLSKDLVGHQFALQSAIDYVALSQDIVTSLYNIIQNTSSATGEHIPMIFYRDDSKDKEYLLLSLISLNQSINIDKGEFVDTTNIDKDALKVGVRVDLKAMKYHFEHQTEAITEPYIQWIERKKNKLPDYIQNFIPVSERINDKVATTQFIDAFNSFSKQTFENEDVRFEIQKKVYDYLDECHKQGKSVHIEDDIDPIIEAEMKAKGLEDKPTFSDYRTTAQIQLDSSFSPNKDVVNNSKTFKFSSKTSELSIRGRSKDLGRRVKLVSESNKKYIKIELDESDYHRFKEQYPNAEESEQ
;
A
#
# COMPACT_ATOMS: atom_id res chain seq x y z
N MET A 1 -2.01 36.11 15.03
CA MET A 1 -1.86 35.54 13.68
C MET A 1 -0.76 34.50 13.74
N VAL A 2 -1.11 33.23 13.76
CA VAL A 2 -0.14 32.13 13.70
C VAL A 2 -0.01 31.78 12.23
N THR A 3 1.12 32.13 11.65
CA THR A 3 1.47 31.76 10.26
C THR A 3 1.76 30.25 10.24
N THR A 4 0.82 29.49 9.75
CA THR A 4 1.03 28.07 9.41
C THR A 4 1.98 28.04 8.20
N GLN A 5 3.25 27.72 8.44
CA GLN A 5 4.17 27.41 7.35
C GLN A 5 3.65 26.12 6.69
N ALA A 6 3.25 26.24 5.42
CA ALA A 6 3.01 25.08 4.58
C ALA A 6 4.33 24.29 4.48
N THR A 7 4.35 23.10 5.01
CA THR A 7 5.46 22.14 4.83
C THR A 7 5.58 21.88 3.32
N GLN A 8 6.70 22.28 2.73
CA GLN A 8 7.00 21.91 1.34
C GLN A 8 7.01 20.37 1.25
N PRO A 9 6.45 19.79 0.18
CA PRO A 9 6.50 18.36 -0.01
C PRO A 9 7.98 17.93 -0.08
N VAL A 10 8.35 17.00 0.80
CA VAL A 10 9.68 16.38 0.77
C VAL A 10 9.75 15.55 -0.50
N ILE A 11 10.47 16.04 -1.50
CA ILE A 11 10.76 15.29 -2.72
C ILE A 11 11.62 14.09 -2.28
N PRO A 12 11.21 12.85 -2.54
CA PRO A 12 12.01 11.68 -2.18
C PRO A 12 13.39 11.77 -2.82
N ALA A 13 14.43 11.75 -2.02
CA ALA A 13 15.78 11.70 -2.53
C ALA A 13 16.12 10.24 -2.86
N PHE A 14 16.32 9.95 -4.15
CA PHE A 14 16.76 8.64 -4.61
C PHE A 14 18.23 8.68 -5.00
N THR A 15 19.01 7.75 -4.45
CA THR A 15 20.38 7.49 -4.87
C THR A 15 20.40 6.28 -5.80
N ILE A 16 20.72 6.47 -7.08
CA ILE A 16 20.81 5.38 -8.06
C ILE A 16 22.21 4.75 -7.95
N HIS A 17 22.24 3.46 -7.60
CA HIS A 17 23.48 2.69 -7.57
C HIS A 17 23.87 2.20 -8.96
N ALA A 18 22.90 1.67 -9.70
CA ALA A 18 23.10 1.19 -11.06
C ALA A 18 21.78 1.15 -11.82
N GLY A 19 21.80 1.59 -13.06
CA GLY A 19 20.71 1.40 -14.03
C GLY A 19 21.27 0.72 -15.27
N ILE A 20 20.58 -0.30 -15.77
CA ILE A 20 20.94 -0.99 -17.00
C ILE A 20 19.67 -1.37 -17.77
N ILE A 21 19.70 -1.24 -19.09
CA ILE A 21 18.55 -1.53 -19.94
C ILE A 21 18.93 -2.60 -20.94
N HIS A 22 18.46 -3.81 -20.74
CA HIS A 22 18.57 -4.90 -21.72
C HIS A 22 17.42 -4.85 -22.71
N GLU A 23 17.50 -5.67 -23.76
CA GLU A 23 16.48 -5.75 -24.78
C GLU A 23 16.23 -7.20 -25.19
N ILE A 24 14.96 -7.57 -25.29
CA ILE A 24 14.54 -8.84 -25.89
C ILE A 24 13.76 -8.50 -27.15
N GLN A 25 14.26 -8.93 -28.30
CA GLN A 25 13.60 -8.79 -29.59
C GLN A 25 12.84 -10.07 -29.90
N LYS A 26 11.52 -9.99 -29.95
CA LYS A 26 10.66 -11.13 -30.26
C LYS A 26 9.38 -10.68 -30.94
N THR A 27 9.04 -11.38 -32.01
CA THR A 27 7.73 -11.24 -32.66
C THR A 27 6.73 -12.16 -32.00
N GLN A 28 5.53 -11.67 -31.69
CA GLN A 28 4.43 -12.46 -31.16
C GLN A 28 4.17 -13.69 -32.05
N HIS A 29 3.83 -14.82 -31.44
CA HIS A 29 3.59 -16.11 -32.08
C HIS A 29 4.81 -16.76 -32.77
N LYS A 30 6.00 -16.16 -32.72
CA LYS A 30 7.24 -16.81 -33.19
C LYS A 30 8.02 -17.34 -31.99
N LYS A 31 8.60 -18.49 -32.14
CA LYS A 31 9.65 -19.02 -31.25
C LYS A 31 10.98 -18.36 -31.63
N ASN A 32 11.89 -18.28 -30.68
CA ASN A 32 13.23 -17.75 -30.86
C ASN A 32 13.25 -16.21 -31.07
N GLY A 33 13.43 -15.50 -30.00
CA GLY A 33 13.81 -14.10 -29.99
C GLY A 33 15.32 -13.92 -29.96
N GLN A 34 15.78 -12.69 -29.95
CA GLN A 34 17.16 -12.32 -29.70
C GLN A 34 17.26 -11.59 -28.37
N LEU A 35 18.21 -12.01 -27.53
CA LEU A 35 18.55 -11.31 -26.28
C LEU A 35 19.73 -10.39 -26.53
N ILE A 36 19.59 -9.11 -26.29
CA ILE A 36 20.65 -8.11 -26.34
C ILE A 36 21.03 -7.75 -24.92
N LYS A 37 22.12 -8.39 -24.43
CA LYS A 37 22.72 -8.08 -23.12
C LYS A 37 23.59 -6.84 -23.25
N ARG A 38 23.40 -5.90 -22.33
CA ARG A 38 24.25 -4.70 -22.28
C ARG A 38 25.15 -4.78 -21.05
N SER A 39 26.20 -3.98 -21.06
CA SER A 39 27.18 -3.89 -19.97
C SER A 39 27.40 -2.47 -19.46
N GLN A 40 26.77 -1.49 -20.09
CA GLN A 40 26.89 -0.10 -19.70
C GLN A 40 25.96 0.19 -18.52
N LEU A 41 26.54 0.68 -17.43
CA LEU A 41 25.81 1.13 -16.26
C LEU A 41 25.57 2.64 -16.29
N HIS A 42 24.41 3.05 -15.85
CA HIS A 42 23.99 4.44 -15.73
C HIS A 42 23.72 4.75 -14.25
N THR A 43 24.37 5.76 -13.70
CA THR A 43 24.19 6.15 -12.29
C THR A 43 23.72 7.59 -12.13
N ASN A 44 24.09 8.50 -13.05
CA ASN A 44 23.82 9.93 -12.97
C ASN A 44 22.97 10.44 -14.14
N ASN A 45 22.26 9.56 -14.82
CA ASN A 45 21.42 9.93 -15.96
C ASN A 45 20.11 10.57 -15.45
N VAL A 46 19.85 11.83 -15.80
CA VAL A 46 18.64 12.56 -15.39
C VAL A 46 17.36 11.87 -15.87
N PRO A 47 17.25 11.42 -17.15
CA PRO A 47 16.10 10.64 -17.59
C PRO A 47 15.86 9.36 -16.79
N LEU A 48 16.91 8.66 -16.36
CA LEU A 48 16.80 7.47 -15.52
C LEU A 48 16.19 7.81 -14.15
N LYS A 49 16.60 8.92 -13.56
CA LYS A 49 16.06 9.40 -12.28
C LYS A 49 14.57 9.72 -12.41
N HIS A 50 14.19 10.45 -13.46
CA HIS A 50 12.77 10.74 -13.74
C HIS A 50 11.95 9.46 -13.96
N PHE A 51 12.56 8.44 -14.59
CA PHE A 51 11.87 7.16 -14.75
C PHE A 51 11.64 6.45 -13.39
N VAL A 52 12.61 6.50 -12.47
CA VAL A 52 12.43 5.98 -11.10
C VAL A 52 11.31 6.75 -10.39
N GLU A 53 11.34 8.08 -10.43
CA GLU A 53 10.31 8.93 -9.83
C GLU A 53 8.92 8.62 -10.41
N TYR A 54 8.82 8.44 -11.73
CA TYR A 54 7.59 8.04 -12.39
C TYR A 54 7.11 6.64 -11.94
N ALA A 55 8.00 5.66 -11.91
CA ALA A 55 7.64 4.29 -11.51
C ALA A 55 7.22 4.24 -10.03
N GLU A 56 7.91 4.98 -9.16
CA GLU A 56 7.54 5.12 -7.74
C GLU A 56 6.17 5.77 -7.59
N ASP A 57 5.90 6.83 -8.35
CA ASP A 57 4.60 7.48 -8.36
C ASP A 57 3.50 6.51 -8.82
N VAL A 58 3.74 5.72 -9.88
CA VAL A 58 2.76 4.72 -10.35
C VAL A 58 2.56 3.59 -9.34
N LEU A 59 3.63 3.10 -8.71
CA LEU A 59 3.55 2.06 -7.66
C LEU A 59 2.83 2.55 -6.40
N ASN A 60 2.93 3.84 -6.12
CA ASN A 60 2.32 4.46 -4.95
C ASN A 60 1.00 5.20 -5.27
N ARG A 61 0.62 5.30 -6.57
CA ARG A 61 -0.66 5.92 -6.94
C ARG A 61 -1.83 5.04 -6.59
N TYR A 62 -2.85 5.74 -6.19
CA TYR A 62 -4.19 5.25 -5.94
C TYR A 62 -5.02 5.52 -7.20
N GLY A 63 -5.72 4.55 -7.71
CA GLY A 63 -6.59 4.72 -8.86
C GLY A 63 -6.49 3.60 -9.90
N SER A 64 -6.63 3.91 -11.17
CA SER A 64 -6.80 2.94 -12.26
C SER A 64 -5.72 1.88 -12.43
N ASN A 65 -4.57 2.02 -11.78
CA ASN A 65 -3.51 1.03 -11.71
C ASN A 65 -3.41 0.52 -10.27
N ARG A 66 -3.84 -0.70 -10.07
CA ARG A 66 -3.76 -1.36 -8.77
C ARG A 66 -2.31 -1.75 -8.49
N SER A 67 -1.76 -1.23 -7.41
CA SER A 67 -0.50 -1.74 -6.86
C SER A 67 -0.82 -2.88 -5.90
N VAL A 68 -0.15 -4.00 -6.06
CA VAL A 68 -0.30 -5.20 -5.24
C VAL A 68 1.01 -5.49 -4.55
N SER A 69 0.94 -5.86 -3.27
CA SER A 69 2.11 -6.18 -2.46
C SER A 69 2.17 -7.66 -2.11
N GLY A 70 3.36 -8.22 -2.00
CA GLY A 70 3.50 -9.63 -1.69
C GLY A 70 4.92 -10.10 -1.44
N GLY A 71 5.15 -11.36 -1.70
CA GLY A 71 6.46 -12.00 -1.61
C GLY A 71 6.59 -13.17 -2.57
N PHE A 72 7.81 -13.65 -2.79
CA PHE A 72 8.05 -14.84 -3.61
C PHE A 72 7.40 -16.08 -3.02
N THR A 73 6.78 -16.89 -3.87
CA THR A 73 6.24 -18.20 -3.50
C THR A 73 7.29 -19.30 -3.57
N THR A 74 8.31 -19.11 -4.41
CA THR A 74 9.40 -20.06 -4.63
C THR A 74 10.74 -19.35 -4.66
N LYS A 75 11.82 -20.11 -4.48
CA LYS A 75 13.20 -19.60 -4.56
C LYS A 75 13.80 -19.82 -5.96
N ASP A 76 13.00 -19.64 -6.99
CA ASP A 76 13.36 -19.84 -8.38
C ASP A 76 13.41 -18.53 -9.15
N THR A 77 14.02 -18.56 -10.36
CA THR A 77 14.05 -17.42 -11.29
C THR A 77 14.60 -16.14 -10.66
N LEU A 78 13.85 -15.02 -10.65
CA LEU A 78 14.32 -13.73 -10.13
C LEU A 78 14.84 -13.84 -8.69
N SER A 79 14.14 -14.56 -7.82
CA SER A 79 14.58 -14.70 -6.42
C SER A 79 15.89 -15.46 -6.30
N LYS A 80 16.12 -16.48 -7.12
CA LYS A 80 17.37 -17.23 -7.17
C LYS A 80 18.53 -16.37 -7.64
N ASP A 81 18.32 -15.56 -8.69
CA ASP A 81 19.35 -14.66 -9.22
C ASP A 81 19.75 -13.62 -8.15
N LEU A 82 18.76 -13.02 -7.47
CA LEU A 82 19.03 -12.07 -6.38
C LEU A 82 19.77 -12.69 -5.20
N VAL A 83 19.39 -13.90 -4.78
CA VAL A 83 20.09 -14.64 -3.71
C VAL A 83 21.53 -14.99 -4.13
N GLY A 84 21.74 -15.46 -5.35
CA GLY A 84 23.03 -15.81 -5.89
C GLY A 84 24.01 -14.63 -5.91
N HIS A 85 23.49 -13.43 -6.06
CA HIS A 85 24.25 -12.17 -6.01
C HIS A 85 24.07 -11.42 -4.68
N GLN A 86 23.85 -12.13 -3.57
CA GLN A 86 23.78 -11.60 -2.20
C GLN A 86 22.78 -10.45 -2.04
N PHE A 87 21.61 -10.58 -2.70
CA PHE A 87 20.51 -9.60 -2.70
C PHE A 87 20.90 -8.21 -3.23
N ALA A 88 22.02 -8.10 -3.96
CA ALA A 88 22.56 -6.82 -4.43
C ALA A 88 22.85 -5.78 -3.31
N LEU A 89 23.10 -6.23 -2.09
CA LEU A 89 23.31 -5.36 -0.90
C LEU A 89 24.77 -5.14 -0.51
N GLN A 90 25.70 -5.71 -1.23
CA GLN A 90 27.12 -5.54 -0.93
C GLN A 90 27.76 -4.46 -1.80
N SER A 91 28.78 -3.78 -1.26
CA SER A 91 29.50 -2.73 -1.99
C SER A 91 30.31 -3.22 -3.19
N ALA A 92 30.54 -4.53 -3.30
CA ALA A 92 31.28 -5.17 -4.39
C ALA A 92 30.40 -5.93 -5.38
N ILE A 93 29.11 -5.59 -5.47
CA ILE A 93 28.20 -6.25 -6.39
C ILE A 93 28.56 -5.92 -7.85
N ASP A 94 28.68 -6.95 -8.66
CA ASP A 94 28.71 -6.81 -10.12
C ASP A 94 27.28 -6.71 -10.66
N TYR A 95 26.79 -5.46 -10.74
CA TYR A 95 25.45 -5.19 -11.27
C TYR A 95 25.28 -5.59 -12.74
N VAL A 96 26.36 -5.63 -13.51
CA VAL A 96 26.32 -6.10 -14.91
C VAL A 96 26.05 -7.59 -14.93
N ALA A 97 26.83 -8.39 -14.19
CA ALA A 97 26.62 -9.82 -14.11
C ALA A 97 25.22 -10.16 -13.60
N LEU A 98 24.80 -9.57 -12.48
CA LEU A 98 23.48 -9.78 -11.91
C LEU A 98 22.37 -9.47 -12.92
N SER A 99 22.40 -8.32 -13.56
CA SER A 99 21.35 -7.93 -14.52
C SER A 99 21.32 -8.83 -15.76
N GLN A 100 22.48 -9.33 -16.20
CA GLN A 100 22.59 -10.27 -17.30
C GLN A 100 22.06 -11.66 -16.92
N ASP A 101 22.21 -12.11 -15.69
CA ASP A 101 21.60 -13.36 -15.19
C ASP A 101 20.08 -13.22 -15.11
N ILE A 102 19.59 -12.12 -14.52
CA ILE A 102 18.15 -11.83 -14.44
C ILE A 102 17.51 -11.80 -15.84
N VAL A 103 18.09 -11.05 -16.79
CA VAL A 103 17.50 -10.97 -18.13
C VAL A 103 17.60 -12.28 -18.90
N THR A 104 18.60 -13.12 -18.60
CA THR A 104 18.72 -14.45 -19.20
C THR A 104 17.62 -15.37 -18.69
N SER A 105 17.36 -15.37 -17.38
CA SER A 105 16.27 -16.12 -16.77
C SER A 105 14.92 -15.70 -17.37
N LEU A 106 14.68 -14.39 -17.52
CA LEU A 106 13.48 -13.87 -18.16
C LEU A 106 13.39 -14.27 -19.65
N TYR A 107 14.47 -14.15 -20.40
CA TYR A 107 14.51 -14.52 -21.81
C TYR A 107 14.17 -16.00 -22.03
N ASN A 108 14.66 -16.89 -21.18
CA ASN A 108 14.38 -18.33 -21.26
C ASN A 108 12.87 -18.64 -21.13
N ILE A 109 12.13 -17.81 -20.42
CA ILE A 109 10.67 -17.92 -20.30
C ILE A 109 9.99 -17.28 -21.51
N ILE A 110 10.37 -16.05 -21.88
CA ILE A 110 9.77 -15.28 -22.97
C ILE A 110 9.91 -16.00 -24.31
N GLN A 111 11.07 -16.58 -24.62
CA GLN A 111 11.29 -17.26 -25.91
C GLN A 111 10.34 -18.44 -26.14
N ASN A 112 9.91 -19.10 -25.06
CA ASN A 112 9.01 -20.24 -25.10
C ASN A 112 7.53 -19.85 -25.00
N THR A 113 7.22 -18.57 -24.76
CA THR A 113 5.86 -18.07 -24.60
C THR A 113 5.35 -17.46 -25.90
N SER A 114 4.34 -18.07 -26.51
CA SER A 114 3.79 -17.65 -27.80
C SER A 114 3.20 -16.24 -27.79
N SER A 115 2.54 -15.84 -26.68
CA SER A 115 1.88 -14.54 -26.54
C SER A 115 2.84 -13.40 -26.21
N ALA A 116 4.08 -13.68 -25.78
CA ALA A 116 5.05 -12.66 -25.41
C ALA A 116 5.63 -11.94 -26.63
N THR A 117 5.90 -10.65 -26.48
CA THR A 117 6.51 -9.77 -27.47
C THR A 117 7.89 -9.31 -27.02
N GLY A 118 8.62 -8.62 -27.91
CA GLY A 118 9.88 -7.96 -27.54
C GLY A 118 9.66 -6.77 -26.59
N GLU A 119 10.62 -6.58 -25.71
CA GLU A 119 10.57 -5.58 -24.62
C GLU A 119 11.94 -4.96 -24.38
N HIS A 120 11.97 -3.68 -23.97
CA HIS A 120 13.06 -3.13 -23.19
C HIS A 120 12.90 -3.50 -21.72
N ILE A 121 14.01 -3.87 -21.08
CA ILE A 121 14.04 -4.38 -19.71
C ILE A 121 14.93 -3.47 -18.86
N PRO A 122 14.44 -2.32 -18.39
CA PRO A 122 15.15 -1.52 -17.41
C PRO A 122 15.22 -2.25 -16.07
N MET A 123 16.41 -2.34 -15.51
CA MET A 123 16.70 -2.79 -14.15
C MET A 123 17.46 -1.68 -13.44
N ILE A 124 16.90 -1.18 -12.36
CA ILE A 124 17.44 -0.05 -11.64
C ILE A 124 17.58 -0.42 -10.17
N PHE A 125 18.81 -0.37 -9.69
CA PHE A 125 19.15 -0.56 -8.28
C PHE A 125 19.32 0.82 -7.67
N TYR A 126 18.51 1.12 -6.64
CA TYR A 126 18.51 2.45 -6.03
C TYR A 126 18.15 2.37 -4.55
N ARG A 127 18.50 3.43 -3.83
CA ARG A 127 18.11 3.64 -2.45
C ARG A 127 17.11 4.77 -2.34
N ASP A 128 16.08 4.56 -1.54
CA ASP A 128 15.22 5.62 -1.01
C ASP A 128 15.85 6.13 0.28
N ASP A 129 16.52 7.28 0.20
CA ASP A 129 17.25 7.86 1.34
C ASP A 129 16.31 8.28 2.47
N SER A 130 15.06 8.59 2.15
CA SER A 130 14.04 9.00 3.13
C SER A 130 13.56 7.84 4.00
N LYS A 131 13.57 6.62 3.46
CA LYS A 131 13.11 5.39 4.13
C LYS A 131 14.24 4.44 4.54
N ASP A 132 15.48 4.73 4.16
CA ASP A 132 16.64 3.83 4.30
C ASP A 132 16.40 2.44 3.69
N LYS A 133 15.76 2.40 2.51
CA LYS A 133 15.43 1.16 1.82
C LYS A 133 16.21 1.01 0.53
N GLU A 134 16.62 -0.22 0.23
CA GLU A 134 17.32 -0.58 -1.00
C GLU A 134 16.36 -1.33 -1.92
N TYR A 135 16.25 -0.90 -3.16
CA TYR A 135 15.29 -1.43 -4.11
C TYR A 135 15.91 -1.90 -5.43
N LEU A 136 15.33 -2.95 -5.98
CA LEU A 136 15.38 -3.25 -7.40
C LEU A 136 14.05 -2.84 -8.02
N LEU A 137 14.06 -1.96 -9.01
CA LEU A 137 12.96 -1.72 -9.92
C LEU A 137 13.23 -2.48 -11.22
N LEU A 138 12.38 -3.45 -11.52
CA LEU A 138 12.37 -4.18 -12.77
C LEU A 138 11.15 -3.75 -13.58
N SER A 139 11.36 -3.36 -14.83
CA SER A 139 10.27 -2.91 -15.69
C SER A 139 10.31 -3.60 -17.05
N LEU A 140 9.14 -3.76 -17.66
CA LEU A 140 8.98 -4.21 -19.04
C LEU A 140 8.29 -3.12 -19.84
N ILE A 141 8.98 -2.64 -20.86
CA ILE A 141 8.53 -1.54 -21.71
C ILE A 141 8.45 -2.03 -23.15
N SER A 142 7.33 -1.84 -23.81
CA SER A 142 7.15 -2.27 -25.20
C SER A 142 8.10 -1.55 -26.14
N LEU A 143 8.72 -2.29 -27.07
CA LEU A 143 9.58 -1.71 -28.11
C LEU A 143 8.85 -0.71 -29.03
N ASN A 144 7.53 -0.78 -29.09
CA ASN A 144 6.71 0.03 -30.01
C ASN A 144 6.06 1.25 -29.35
N GLN A 145 6.42 1.57 -28.09
CA GLN A 145 5.81 2.66 -27.33
C GLN A 145 6.81 3.78 -27.04
N SER A 146 6.30 4.99 -26.88
CA SER A 146 6.99 6.28 -26.87
C SER A 146 7.87 6.61 -25.66
N ILE A 147 8.51 5.63 -25.05
CA ILE A 147 9.66 5.91 -24.21
C ILE A 147 10.89 5.86 -25.12
N ASN A 148 11.54 6.99 -25.33
CA ASN A 148 12.73 7.06 -26.15
C ASN A 148 13.89 6.37 -25.42
N ILE A 149 14.07 5.09 -25.71
CA ILE A 149 15.25 4.32 -25.33
C ILE A 149 16.07 4.11 -26.61
N ASP A 150 17.25 4.72 -26.68
CA ASP A 150 18.21 4.49 -27.74
C ASP A 150 19.45 3.77 -27.18
N LYS A 151 19.82 2.67 -27.83
CA LYS A 151 21.01 1.86 -27.48
C LYS A 151 21.18 1.50 -26.00
N GLY A 152 20.06 1.42 -25.27
CA GLY A 152 20.06 1.08 -23.84
C GLY A 152 20.16 2.26 -22.91
N GLU A 153 19.90 3.46 -23.39
CA GLU A 153 19.81 4.68 -22.60
C GLU A 153 18.42 5.30 -22.71
N PHE A 154 17.92 5.85 -21.61
CA PHE A 154 16.78 6.76 -21.68
C PHE A 154 17.24 8.09 -22.29
N VAL A 155 16.70 8.46 -23.43
CA VAL A 155 17.06 9.69 -24.13
C VAL A 155 16.18 10.86 -23.71
N ASP A 156 14.89 10.61 -23.54
CA ASP A 156 13.92 11.59 -23.04
C ASP A 156 12.81 10.89 -22.26
N THR A 157 12.56 11.39 -21.05
CA THR A 157 11.51 10.87 -20.15
C THR A 157 10.51 11.96 -19.75
N THR A 158 10.56 13.14 -20.39
CA THR A 158 9.61 14.23 -20.07
C THR A 158 8.18 13.91 -20.48
N ASN A 159 7.99 12.97 -21.41
CA ASN A 159 6.69 12.51 -21.89
C ASN A 159 6.61 10.98 -21.85
N ILE A 160 6.73 10.40 -20.67
CA ILE A 160 6.48 8.96 -20.51
C ILE A 160 4.99 8.70 -20.73
N ASP A 161 4.67 7.98 -21.81
CA ASP A 161 3.30 7.50 -22.01
C ASP A 161 2.90 6.63 -20.82
N LYS A 162 1.80 7.01 -20.16
CA LYS A 162 1.27 6.31 -18.98
C LYS A 162 0.99 4.82 -19.27
N ASP A 163 0.85 4.45 -20.54
CA ASP A 163 0.61 3.09 -20.99
C ASP A 163 1.87 2.32 -21.40
N ALA A 164 3.02 2.96 -21.44
CA ALA A 164 4.27 2.34 -21.87
C ALA A 164 4.82 1.33 -20.85
N LEU A 165 4.60 1.57 -19.57
CA LEU A 165 5.00 0.63 -18.52
C LEU A 165 4.03 -0.54 -18.44
N LYS A 166 4.33 -1.65 -19.12
CA LYS A 166 3.47 -2.86 -19.10
C LYS A 166 3.54 -3.60 -17.78
N VAL A 167 4.73 -3.70 -17.23
CA VAL A 167 5.02 -4.36 -15.95
C VAL A 167 5.99 -3.48 -15.19
N GLY A 168 5.67 -3.18 -13.96
CA GLY A 168 6.57 -2.55 -13.01
C GLY A 168 6.57 -3.37 -11.72
N VAL A 169 7.74 -3.83 -11.30
CA VAL A 169 7.94 -4.61 -10.08
C VAL A 169 9.05 -3.96 -9.27
N ARG A 170 8.77 -3.69 -8.02
CA ARG A 170 9.75 -3.19 -7.06
C ARG A 170 9.99 -4.24 -5.98
N VAL A 171 11.24 -4.56 -5.72
CA VAL A 171 11.66 -5.49 -4.65
C VAL A 171 12.44 -4.72 -3.59
N ASP A 172 11.99 -4.75 -2.34
CA ASP A 172 12.75 -4.29 -1.17
C ASP A 172 13.79 -5.35 -0.84
N LEU A 173 15.05 -5.06 -1.20
CA LEU A 173 16.15 -6.03 -1.13
C LEU A 173 16.55 -6.34 0.33
N LYS A 174 16.48 -5.36 1.23
CA LYS A 174 16.76 -5.56 2.66
C LYS A 174 15.69 -6.44 3.31
N ALA A 175 14.42 -6.15 3.04
CA ALA A 175 13.31 -6.94 3.57
C ALA A 175 13.27 -8.36 2.98
N MET A 176 13.56 -8.51 1.67
CA MET A 176 13.71 -9.82 1.03
C MET A 176 14.83 -10.63 1.70
N LYS A 177 16.02 -10.04 1.89
CA LYS A 177 17.14 -10.70 2.56
C LYS A 177 16.74 -11.17 3.95
N TYR A 178 16.17 -10.28 4.76
CA TYR A 178 15.71 -10.61 6.11
C TYR A 178 14.76 -11.81 6.11
N HIS A 179 13.79 -11.81 5.21
CA HIS A 179 12.84 -12.92 5.08
C HIS A 179 13.52 -14.25 4.72
N PHE A 180 14.45 -14.23 3.76
CA PHE A 180 15.14 -15.46 3.31
C PHE A 180 16.11 -16.02 4.34
N GLU A 181 16.74 -15.18 5.15
CA GLU A 181 17.69 -15.59 6.19
C GLU A 181 16.98 -16.13 7.44
N HIS A 182 15.82 -15.59 7.80
CA HIS A 182 15.13 -15.96 9.04
C HIS A 182 14.05 -17.03 8.86
N GLN A 183 13.74 -17.44 7.63
CA GLN A 183 12.80 -18.52 7.27
C GLN A 183 11.51 -18.54 8.13
N THR A 184 11.02 -17.39 8.52
CA THR A 184 9.77 -17.31 9.26
C THR A 184 8.62 -17.70 8.33
N GLU A 185 7.84 -18.72 8.71
CA GLU A 185 6.66 -19.19 7.96
C GLU A 185 5.63 -18.08 7.73
N ALA A 186 5.61 -17.09 8.59
CA ALA A 186 4.79 -15.91 8.44
C ALA A 186 5.65 -14.76 7.92
N ILE A 187 5.51 -14.42 6.64
CA ILE A 187 6.00 -13.12 6.13
C ILE A 187 5.15 -12.05 6.80
N THR A 188 5.78 -11.34 7.72
CA THR A 188 5.11 -10.28 8.46
C THR A 188 4.96 -9.01 7.63
N GLU A 189 5.85 -8.82 6.64
CA GLU A 189 5.81 -7.65 5.75
C GLU A 189 6.06 -8.07 4.30
N PRO A 190 5.24 -7.57 3.34
CA PRO A 190 5.50 -7.76 1.92
C PRO A 190 6.78 -7.01 1.52
N TYR A 191 7.58 -7.62 0.65
CA TYR A 191 8.83 -7.04 0.15
C TYR A 191 8.87 -6.92 -1.37
N ILE A 192 7.79 -7.31 -2.06
CA ILE A 192 7.61 -7.10 -3.49
C ILE A 192 6.34 -6.31 -3.69
N GLN A 193 6.40 -5.34 -4.60
CA GLN A 193 5.24 -4.59 -5.04
C GLN A 193 5.22 -4.57 -6.56
N TRP A 194 4.03 -4.80 -7.16
CA TRP A 194 3.86 -4.77 -8.61
C TRP A 194 2.58 -4.07 -9.01
N ILE A 195 2.52 -3.65 -10.27
CA ILE A 195 1.37 -2.95 -10.84
C ILE A 195 0.48 -3.97 -11.53
N GLU A 196 -0.79 -4.06 -11.08
CA GLU A 196 -1.86 -4.74 -11.82
C GLU A 196 -2.72 -3.68 -12.51
N ARG A 197 -2.78 -3.71 -13.84
CA ARG A 197 -3.70 -2.87 -14.59
C ARG A 197 -5.11 -3.47 -14.54
N LYS A 198 -6.15 -2.60 -14.59
CA LYS A 198 -7.58 -2.99 -14.55
C LYS A 198 -7.85 -4.36 -15.15
N LYS A 199 -8.23 -5.35 -14.31
CA LYS A 199 -8.58 -6.73 -14.67
C LYS A 199 -7.49 -7.58 -15.32
N ASN A 200 -6.32 -7.04 -15.64
CA ASN A 200 -5.22 -7.82 -16.21
C ASN A 200 -4.24 -8.15 -15.09
N LYS A 201 -4.31 -9.39 -14.61
CA LYS A 201 -3.24 -9.98 -13.80
C LYS A 201 -1.91 -9.87 -14.55
N LEU A 202 -0.80 -9.95 -13.83
CA LEU A 202 0.51 -10.12 -14.48
C LEU A 202 0.39 -11.24 -15.53
N PRO A 203 0.92 -11.04 -16.76
CA PRO A 203 0.95 -12.10 -17.76
C PRO A 203 1.56 -13.38 -17.20
N ASP A 204 1.05 -14.55 -17.59
CA ASP A 204 1.50 -15.84 -17.04
C ASP A 204 3.01 -16.03 -17.11
N TYR A 205 3.65 -15.56 -18.19
CA TYR A 205 5.11 -15.66 -18.34
C TYR A 205 5.86 -14.77 -17.33
N ILE A 206 5.26 -13.65 -16.91
CA ILE A 206 5.82 -12.82 -15.84
C ILE A 206 5.58 -13.48 -14.48
N GLN A 207 4.42 -14.08 -14.26
CA GLN A 207 4.17 -14.84 -13.01
C GLN A 207 5.13 -16.04 -12.89
N ASN A 208 5.51 -16.67 -14.00
CA ASN A 208 6.52 -17.73 -14.00
C ASN A 208 7.93 -17.20 -13.72
N PHE A 209 8.22 -15.96 -14.11
CA PHE A 209 9.52 -15.32 -13.82
C PHE A 209 9.59 -14.71 -12.44
N ILE A 210 8.49 -14.11 -11.99
CA ILE A 210 8.32 -13.52 -10.68
C ILE A 210 7.18 -14.27 -9.98
N PRO A 211 7.42 -15.48 -9.47
CA PRO A 211 6.39 -16.28 -8.80
C PRO A 211 6.06 -15.67 -7.45
N VAL A 212 5.13 -14.74 -7.46
CA VAL A 212 4.68 -14.01 -6.28
C VAL A 212 3.28 -14.40 -5.85
N SER A 213 3.02 -14.33 -4.58
CA SER A 213 1.67 -14.34 -4.03
C SER A 213 1.40 -13.02 -3.34
N GLU A 214 0.20 -12.51 -3.52
CA GLU A 214 -0.29 -11.39 -2.74
C GLU A 214 -0.17 -11.75 -1.27
N ARG A 215 0.57 -10.93 -0.52
CA ARG A 215 0.78 -11.08 0.91
C ARG A 215 0.67 -9.72 1.53
N ILE A 216 -0.47 -9.49 2.11
CA ILE A 216 -0.73 -8.28 2.86
C ILE A 216 -0.68 -8.70 4.32
N ASN A 217 0.04 -7.95 5.15
CA ASN A 217 -0.17 -8.05 6.58
C ASN A 217 -1.54 -7.42 6.87
N ASP A 218 -2.59 -8.22 6.78
CA ASP A 218 -3.98 -7.81 6.93
C ASP A 218 -4.22 -6.96 8.18
N LYS A 219 -3.50 -7.26 9.26
CA LYS A 219 -3.60 -6.48 10.51
C LYS A 219 -3.00 -5.09 10.34
N VAL A 220 -1.83 -4.97 9.75
CA VAL A 220 -1.15 -3.68 9.53
C VAL A 220 -1.93 -2.85 8.50
N ALA A 221 -2.29 -3.45 7.37
CA ALA A 221 -3.05 -2.77 6.32
C ALA A 221 -4.41 -2.29 6.81
N THR A 222 -5.13 -3.13 7.57
CA THR A 222 -6.42 -2.74 8.19
C THR A 222 -6.22 -1.60 9.19
N THR A 223 -5.17 -1.63 10.01
CA THR A 223 -4.88 -0.56 10.98
C THR A 223 -4.59 0.75 10.27
N GLN A 224 -3.68 0.73 9.29
CA GLN A 224 -3.33 1.92 8.51
C GLN A 224 -4.54 2.51 7.77
N PHE A 225 -5.38 1.66 7.16
CA PHE A 225 -6.62 2.08 6.54
C PHE A 225 -7.53 2.79 7.55
N ILE A 226 -7.78 2.18 8.70
CA ILE A 226 -8.70 2.71 9.72
C ILE A 226 -8.19 4.04 10.27
N ASP A 227 -6.89 4.17 10.54
CA ASP A 227 -6.30 5.41 11.03
C ASP A 227 -6.41 6.55 10.01
N ALA A 228 -6.11 6.26 8.75
CA ALA A 228 -6.25 7.22 7.67
C ALA A 228 -7.74 7.60 7.42
N PHE A 229 -8.64 6.62 7.45
CA PHE A 229 -10.05 6.85 7.26
C PHE A 229 -10.68 7.64 8.42
N ASN A 230 -10.25 7.40 9.66
CA ASN A 230 -10.65 8.20 10.82
C ASN A 230 -10.19 9.66 10.69
N SER A 231 -8.96 9.86 10.21
CA SER A 231 -8.41 11.20 9.96
C SER A 231 -9.18 11.94 8.87
N PHE A 232 -9.45 11.27 7.75
CA PHE A 232 -10.32 11.76 6.68
C PHE A 232 -11.70 12.15 7.20
N SER A 233 -12.36 11.23 7.90
CA SER A 233 -13.73 11.44 8.40
C SER A 233 -13.79 12.65 9.36
N LYS A 234 -12.76 12.83 10.21
CA LYS A 234 -12.68 13.94 11.15
C LYS A 234 -12.45 15.29 10.45
N GLN A 235 -11.67 15.30 9.38
CA GLN A 235 -11.34 16.53 8.65
C GLN A 235 -12.45 16.94 7.67
N THR A 236 -13.13 15.96 7.07
CA THR A 236 -14.13 16.19 6.02
C THR A 236 -15.53 16.47 6.58
N PHE A 237 -15.90 15.79 7.67
CA PHE A 237 -17.26 15.87 8.22
C PHE A 237 -17.26 16.57 9.59
N GLU A 238 -17.71 17.83 9.63
CA GLU A 238 -17.84 18.62 10.86
C GLU A 238 -18.92 18.05 11.77
N ASN A 239 -20.04 17.59 11.17
CA ASN A 239 -21.15 16.98 11.90
C ASN A 239 -20.77 15.58 12.39
N GLU A 240 -20.76 15.40 13.72
CA GLU A 240 -20.39 14.12 14.34
C GLU A 240 -21.33 12.98 13.97
N ASP A 241 -22.63 13.26 13.83
CA ASP A 241 -23.61 12.23 13.50
C ASP A 241 -23.40 11.69 12.08
N VAL A 242 -23.17 12.59 11.13
CA VAL A 242 -22.84 12.23 9.75
C VAL A 242 -21.55 11.41 9.71
N ARG A 243 -20.51 11.87 10.43
CA ARG A 243 -19.23 11.18 10.53
C ARG A 243 -19.40 9.75 11.05
N PHE A 244 -20.16 9.57 12.14
CA PHE A 244 -20.37 8.25 12.72
C PHE A 244 -21.19 7.32 11.82
N GLU A 245 -22.17 7.84 11.10
CA GLU A 245 -22.95 7.04 10.15
C GLU A 245 -22.10 6.51 9.00
N ILE A 246 -21.27 7.38 8.41
CA ILE A 246 -20.34 6.98 7.34
C ILE A 246 -19.30 5.97 7.87
N GLN A 247 -18.69 6.23 9.02
CA GLN A 247 -17.75 5.30 9.64
C GLN A 247 -18.39 3.94 9.94
N LYS A 248 -19.63 3.94 10.45
CA LYS A 248 -20.36 2.72 10.71
C LYS A 248 -20.53 1.89 9.45
N LYS A 249 -20.97 2.50 8.34
CA LYS A 249 -21.20 1.78 7.09
C LYS A 249 -19.92 1.17 6.53
N VAL A 250 -18.83 1.93 6.54
CA VAL A 250 -17.53 1.42 6.12
C VAL A 250 -17.07 0.26 7.01
N TYR A 251 -17.16 0.40 8.33
CA TYR A 251 -16.73 -0.68 9.23
C TYR A 251 -17.65 -1.91 9.16
N ASP A 252 -18.93 -1.74 8.92
CA ASP A 252 -19.85 -2.86 8.72
C ASP A 252 -19.53 -3.59 7.41
N TYR A 253 -19.16 -2.87 6.35
CA TYR A 253 -18.69 -3.46 5.10
C TYR A 253 -17.37 -4.23 5.29
N LEU A 254 -16.39 -3.66 6.01
CA LEU A 254 -15.15 -4.39 6.34
C LEU A 254 -15.42 -5.69 7.09
N ASP A 255 -16.35 -5.66 8.05
CA ASP A 255 -16.72 -6.85 8.83
C ASP A 255 -17.40 -7.92 7.94
N GLU A 256 -18.22 -7.50 6.99
CA GLU A 256 -18.85 -8.40 6.02
C GLU A 256 -17.82 -9.03 5.08
N CYS A 257 -16.89 -8.23 4.53
CA CYS A 257 -15.79 -8.73 3.70
C CYS A 257 -14.94 -9.74 4.46
N HIS A 258 -14.60 -9.46 5.75
CA HIS A 258 -13.89 -10.42 6.58
C HIS A 258 -14.64 -11.75 6.71
N LYS A 259 -15.95 -11.71 7.01
CA LYS A 259 -16.79 -12.93 7.14
C LYS A 259 -16.87 -13.74 5.85
N GLN A 260 -16.83 -13.07 4.71
CA GLN A 260 -16.86 -13.68 3.39
C GLN A 260 -15.47 -14.08 2.85
N GLY A 261 -14.40 -13.78 3.56
CA GLY A 261 -13.01 -13.98 3.09
C GLY A 261 -12.66 -13.17 1.85
N LYS A 262 -13.30 -12.00 1.68
CA LYS A 262 -13.07 -11.10 0.53
C LYS A 262 -12.09 -10.00 0.88
N SER A 263 -11.23 -9.67 -0.08
CA SER A 263 -10.42 -8.45 -0.03
C SER A 263 -11.27 -7.22 -0.33
N VAL A 264 -10.91 -6.10 0.27
CA VAL A 264 -11.51 -4.77 0.07
C VAL A 264 -10.63 -3.96 -0.86
N HIS A 265 -11.23 -3.33 -1.83
CA HIS A 265 -10.59 -2.37 -2.73
C HIS A 265 -11.05 -0.96 -2.37
N ILE A 266 -10.12 -0.07 -2.02
CA ILE A 266 -10.49 1.24 -1.46
C ILE A 266 -11.33 2.04 -2.46
N GLU A 267 -10.91 2.13 -3.72
CA GLU A 267 -11.60 2.93 -4.74
C GLU A 267 -12.87 2.27 -5.28
N ASP A 268 -12.85 0.93 -5.42
CA ASP A 268 -13.98 0.22 -6.02
C ASP A 268 -15.09 -0.08 -4.98
N ASP A 269 -14.73 -0.18 -3.69
CA ASP A 269 -15.65 -0.62 -2.66
C ASP A 269 -15.94 0.48 -1.62
N ILE A 270 -14.90 1.18 -1.14
CA ILE A 270 -15.04 2.12 -0.02
C ILE A 270 -15.52 3.48 -0.50
N ASP A 271 -14.92 4.04 -1.56
CA ASP A 271 -15.34 5.34 -2.08
C ASP A 271 -16.81 5.36 -2.50
N PRO A 272 -17.36 4.34 -3.21
CA PRO A 272 -18.80 4.32 -3.53
C PRO A 272 -19.72 4.32 -2.29
N ILE A 273 -19.31 3.67 -1.19
CA ILE A 273 -20.06 3.69 0.08
C ILE A 273 -20.07 5.11 0.65
N ILE A 274 -18.91 5.78 0.65
CA ILE A 274 -18.79 7.16 1.15
C ILE A 274 -19.59 8.12 0.27
N GLU A 275 -19.45 8.03 -1.04
CA GLU A 275 -20.17 8.88 -2.01
C GLU A 275 -21.69 8.73 -1.89
N ALA A 276 -22.18 7.51 -1.75
CA ALA A 276 -23.60 7.26 -1.56
C ALA A 276 -24.13 7.94 -0.29
N GLU A 277 -23.36 7.88 0.81
CA GLU A 277 -23.73 8.55 2.06
C GLU A 277 -23.61 10.09 1.96
N MET A 278 -22.55 10.60 1.33
CA MET A 278 -22.39 12.02 1.08
C MET A 278 -23.57 12.57 0.26
N LYS A 279 -23.94 11.87 -0.80
CA LYS A 279 -25.12 12.23 -1.64
C LYS A 279 -26.41 12.23 -0.84
N ALA A 280 -26.64 11.23 -0.01
CA ALA A 280 -27.83 11.16 0.84
C ALA A 280 -27.91 12.31 1.87
N LYS A 281 -26.81 12.97 2.14
CA LYS A 281 -26.66 14.07 3.12
C LYS A 281 -26.46 15.45 2.47
N GLY A 282 -26.43 15.53 1.13
CA GLY A 282 -26.18 16.79 0.41
C GLY A 282 -24.75 17.32 0.58
N LEU A 283 -23.75 16.41 0.58
CA LEU A 283 -22.33 16.70 0.81
C LEU A 283 -21.46 16.30 -0.40
N GLU A 284 -22.02 16.33 -1.60
CA GLU A 284 -21.33 15.92 -2.83
C GLU A 284 -20.15 16.83 -3.21
N ASP A 285 -20.06 18.00 -2.59
CA ASP A 285 -18.95 18.95 -2.75
C ASP A 285 -17.67 18.54 -1.96
N LYS A 286 -17.78 17.55 -1.09
CA LYS A 286 -16.64 17.07 -0.28
C LYS A 286 -15.80 16.08 -1.06
N PRO A 287 -14.47 16.03 -0.79
CA PRO A 287 -13.55 15.07 -1.43
C PRO A 287 -13.92 13.63 -1.05
N THR A 288 -13.65 12.69 -1.96
CA THR A 288 -13.66 11.25 -1.67
C THR A 288 -12.51 10.88 -0.74
N PHE A 289 -12.48 9.66 -0.22
CA PHE A 289 -11.35 9.20 0.57
C PHE A 289 -10.08 9.06 -0.29
N SER A 290 -10.20 8.66 -1.54
CA SER A 290 -9.08 8.57 -2.48
C SER A 290 -8.52 9.94 -2.85
N ASP A 291 -9.37 10.96 -3.02
CA ASP A 291 -8.93 12.35 -3.24
C ASP A 291 -8.16 12.87 -2.01
N TYR A 292 -8.68 12.61 -0.82
CA TYR A 292 -8.02 12.98 0.44
C TYR A 292 -6.66 12.31 0.58
N ARG A 293 -6.56 11.00 0.30
CA ARG A 293 -5.30 10.25 0.35
C ARG A 293 -4.27 10.84 -0.60
N THR A 294 -4.67 11.16 -1.81
CA THR A 294 -3.81 11.77 -2.82
C THR A 294 -3.29 13.12 -2.36
N THR A 295 -4.19 13.99 -1.87
CA THR A 295 -3.85 15.33 -1.40
C THR A 295 -2.95 15.30 -0.14
N ALA A 296 -3.23 14.40 0.78
CA ALA A 296 -2.49 14.23 2.02
C ALA A 296 -1.24 13.32 1.88
N GLN A 297 -0.97 12.80 0.68
CA GLN A 297 0.14 11.89 0.36
C GLN A 297 0.17 10.64 1.27
N ILE A 298 -1.00 10.10 1.61
CA ILE A 298 -1.12 8.93 2.49
C ILE A 298 -0.91 7.66 1.68
N GLN A 299 0.16 6.94 1.99
CA GLN A 299 0.46 5.64 1.38
C GLN A 299 -0.31 4.53 2.10
N LEU A 300 -1.21 3.86 1.38
CA LEU A 300 -1.94 2.68 1.82
C LEU A 300 -1.94 1.66 0.67
N ASP A 301 -2.00 0.39 1.01
CA ASP A 301 -2.32 -0.63 0.01
C ASP A 301 -3.70 -0.35 -0.59
N SER A 302 -3.81 -0.45 -1.91
CA SER A 302 -5.07 -0.20 -2.61
C SER A 302 -6.13 -1.27 -2.32
N SER A 303 -5.68 -2.44 -1.85
CA SER A 303 -6.56 -3.52 -1.40
C SER A 303 -5.94 -4.28 -0.23
N PHE A 304 -6.80 -4.80 0.65
CA PHE A 304 -6.39 -5.60 1.80
C PHE A 304 -7.53 -6.52 2.24
N SER A 305 -7.21 -7.59 2.97
CA SER A 305 -8.22 -8.42 3.64
C SER A 305 -8.46 -7.87 5.05
N PRO A 306 -9.70 -7.52 5.42
CA PRO A 306 -9.96 -6.90 6.70
C PRO A 306 -9.63 -7.82 7.87
N ASN A 307 -8.81 -7.34 8.82
CA ASN A 307 -8.51 -8.06 10.04
C ASN A 307 -9.62 -7.85 11.08
N LYS A 308 -10.25 -8.95 11.53
CA LYS A 308 -11.39 -8.94 12.45
C LYS A 308 -11.14 -8.16 13.73
N ASP A 309 -9.98 -8.39 14.36
CA ASP A 309 -9.68 -7.80 15.65
C ASP A 309 -9.50 -6.29 15.55
N VAL A 310 -8.85 -5.82 14.46
CA VAL A 310 -8.67 -4.39 14.19
C VAL A 310 -10.02 -3.72 13.92
N VAL A 311 -10.85 -4.30 13.05
CA VAL A 311 -12.20 -3.77 12.76
C VAL A 311 -13.06 -3.72 14.02
N ASN A 312 -13.07 -4.78 14.82
CA ASN A 312 -13.84 -4.81 16.07
C ASN A 312 -13.33 -3.77 17.09
N ASN A 313 -12.00 -3.63 17.23
CA ASN A 313 -11.42 -2.63 18.12
C ASN A 313 -11.78 -1.19 17.69
N SER A 314 -11.90 -0.94 16.41
CA SER A 314 -12.30 0.38 15.88
C SER A 314 -13.77 0.72 16.12
N LYS A 315 -14.61 -0.31 16.23
CA LYS A 315 -16.03 -0.17 16.63
C LYS A 315 -16.21 0.02 18.13
N THR A 316 -15.17 -0.20 18.96
CA THR A 316 -15.25 -0.18 20.41
C THR A 316 -14.15 0.67 21.03
N PHE A 317 -14.43 1.27 22.17
CA PHE A 317 -13.42 1.85 23.02
C PHE A 317 -13.26 1.03 24.30
N LYS A 318 -12.08 1.08 24.89
CA LYS A 318 -11.78 0.51 26.21
C LYS A 318 -10.96 1.52 26.99
N PHE A 319 -11.42 1.84 28.18
CA PHE A 319 -10.68 2.59 29.17
C PHE A 319 -10.41 1.69 30.37
N SER A 320 -9.20 1.67 30.88
CA SER A 320 -8.84 1.00 32.13
C SER A 320 -8.04 2.01 32.98
N SER A 321 -8.49 2.21 34.20
CA SER A 321 -7.76 3.07 35.15
C SER A 321 -6.42 2.42 35.50
N LYS A 322 -5.37 3.23 35.67
CA LYS A 322 -4.07 2.77 36.17
C LYS A 322 -4.00 2.70 37.69
N THR A 323 -4.94 3.37 38.37
CA THR A 323 -4.94 3.55 39.82
C THR A 323 -6.10 2.88 40.54
N SER A 324 -7.02 2.32 39.81
CA SER A 324 -8.19 1.59 40.30
C SER A 324 -8.55 0.43 39.38
N GLU A 325 -9.37 -0.51 39.87
CA GLU A 325 -9.86 -1.62 39.04
C GLU A 325 -10.95 -1.24 38.06
N LEU A 326 -11.21 0.08 37.88
CA LEU A 326 -12.24 0.58 36.97
C LEU A 326 -11.85 0.29 35.52
N SER A 327 -12.72 -0.41 34.82
CA SER A 327 -12.64 -0.63 33.37
C SER A 327 -13.98 -0.33 32.71
N ILE A 328 -13.96 0.49 31.66
CA ILE A 328 -15.14 0.85 30.88
C ILE A 328 -14.89 0.42 29.44
N ARG A 329 -15.85 -0.30 28.87
CA ARG A 329 -15.87 -0.69 27.47
C ARG A 329 -17.20 -0.31 26.86
N GLY A 330 -17.16 0.27 25.67
CA GLY A 330 -18.36 0.67 24.95
C GLY A 330 -18.14 0.73 23.44
N ARG A 331 -19.14 1.13 22.70
CA ARG A 331 -19.02 1.36 21.27
C ARG A 331 -18.41 2.76 21.04
N SER A 332 -17.49 2.89 20.09
CA SER A 332 -16.83 4.17 19.78
C SER A 332 -17.84 5.29 19.45
N LYS A 333 -18.97 4.94 18.87
CA LYS A 333 -20.07 5.87 18.57
C LYS A 333 -20.73 6.50 19.82
N ASP A 334 -20.57 5.90 20.99
CA ASP A 334 -21.15 6.39 22.23
C ASP A 334 -20.25 7.45 22.92
N LEU A 335 -18.97 7.56 22.48
CA LEU A 335 -18.06 8.60 22.94
C LEU A 335 -18.52 9.98 22.45
N GLY A 336 -18.52 10.96 23.36
CA GLY A 336 -19.03 12.30 23.08
C GLY A 336 -20.56 12.42 23.14
N ARG A 337 -21.30 11.33 23.00
CA ARG A 337 -22.77 11.25 23.05
C ARG A 337 -23.24 10.75 24.41
N ARG A 338 -23.28 9.43 24.58
CA ARG A 338 -23.72 8.76 25.82
C ARG A 338 -22.60 8.65 26.86
N VAL A 339 -21.33 8.69 26.42
CA VAL A 339 -20.16 8.64 27.30
C VAL A 339 -19.36 9.93 27.13
N LYS A 340 -19.35 10.77 28.15
CA LYS A 340 -18.75 12.12 28.10
C LYS A 340 -17.67 12.27 29.19
N LEU A 341 -16.59 12.98 28.86
CA LEU A 341 -15.63 13.48 29.85
C LEU A 341 -16.14 14.84 30.32
N VAL A 342 -16.34 15.00 31.63
CA VAL A 342 -16.86 16.20 32.23
C VAL A 342 -15.89 16.70 33.32
N SER A 343 -15.65 17.98 33.37
CA SER A 343 -14.86 18.61 34.42
C SER A 343 -15.76 19.59 35.20
N GLU A 344 -16.04 19.26 36.44
CA GLU A 344 -16.90 20.06 37.33
C GLU A 344 -16.19 20.25 38.67
N SER A 345 -16.13 21.51 39.18
CA SER A 345 -15.60 21.84 40.51
C SER A 345 -14.21 21.21 40.78
N ASN A 346 -13.27 21.28 39.86
CA ASN A 346 -11.93 20.67 39.91
C ASN A 346 -11.90 19.13 39.92
N LYS A 347 -13.02 18.47 39.76
CA LYS A 347 -13.09 17.00 39.59
C LYS A 347 -13.33 16.63 38.13
N LYS A 348 -12.79 15.50 37.70
CA LYS A 348 -12.97 14.96 36.36
C LYS A 348 -13.77 13.68 36.42
N TYR A 349 -14.82 13.61 35.61
CA TYR A 349 -15.76 12.49 35.58
C TYR A 349 -15.85 11.89 34.19
N ILE A 350 -16.18 10.61 34.14
CA ILE A 350 -16.75 9.97 32.97
C ILE A 350 -18.25 9.85 33.25
N LYS A 351 -19.09 10.65 32.56
CA LYS A 351 -20.54 10.55 32.65
C LYS A 351 -21.04 9.59 31.58
N ILE A 352 -21.88 8.63 31.97
CA ILE A 352 -22.53 7.67 31.09
C ILE A 352 -24.03 7.92 31.15
N GLU A 353 -24.61 8.24 30.00
CA GLU A 353 -26.07 8.39 29.87
C GLU A 353 -26.69 7.01 29.67
N LEU A 354 -27.56 6.63 30.60
CA LEU A 354 -28.33 5.38 30.57
C LEU A 354 -29.77 5.69 30.15
N ASP A 355 -30.40 4.77 29.43
CA ASP A 355 -31.88 4.82 29.30
C ASP A 355 -32.55 4.34 30.59
N GLU A 356 -33.85 4.59 30.71
CA GLU A 356 -34.60 4.30 31.93
C GLU A 356 -34.53 2.83 32.34
N SER A 357 -34.59 1.92 31.36
CA SER A 357 -34.49 0.48 31.57
C SER A 357 -33.13 0.06 32.11
N ASP A 358 -32.05 0.56 31.48
CA ASP A 358 -30.68 0.29 31.92
C ASP A 358 -30.38 0.92 33.28
N TYR A 359 -30.93 2.11 33.58
CA TYR A 359 -30.81 2.76 34.89
C TYR A 359 -31.45 1.92 35.98
N HIS A 360 -32.71 1.48 35.79
CA HIS A 360 -33.39 0.64 36.77
C HIS A 360 -32.65 -0.67 37.00
N ARG A 361 -32.21 -1.34 35.94
CA ARG A 361 -31.45 -2.59 36.08
C ARG A 361 -30.13 -2.39 36.83
N PHE A 362 -29.42 -1.28 36.55
CA PHE A 362 -28.18 -0.95 37.26
C PHE A 362 -28.42 -0.67 38.73
N LYS A 363 -29.48 0.10 39.06
CA LYS A 363 -29.89 0.39 40.43
C LYS A 363 -30.29 -0.85 41.22
N GLU A 364 -31.02 -1.79 40.58
CA GLU A 364 -31.36 -3.05 41.20
C GLU A 364 -30.13 -3.92 41.54
N GLN A 365 -29.17 -3.95 40.65
CA GLN A 365 -27.92 -4.71 40.86
C GLN A 365 -26.99 -4.04 41.87
N TYR A 366 -26.98 -2.73 41.95
CA TYR A 366 -26.05 -1.95 42.75
C TYR A 366 -26.79 -0.84 43.53
N PRO A 367 -27.59 -1.18 44.53
CA PRO A 367 -28.45 -0.23 45.26
C PRO A 367 -27.66 0.85 46.00
N ASN A 368 -26.39 0.63 46.30
CA ASN A 368 -25.52 1.59 47.00
C ASN A 368 -24.76 2.53 46.01
N ALA A 369 -25.07 2.50 44.72
CA ALA A 369 -24.40 3.35 43.74
C ALA A 369 -25.08 4.75 43.60
N GLU A 370 -26.19 5.01 44.30
CA GLU A 370 -26.78 6.36 44.34
C GLU A 370 -25.99 7.28 45.27
N GLU A 371 -25.66 8.47 44.80
CA GLU A 371 -25.17 9.55 45.63
C GLU A 371 -26.32 9.94 46.57
N SER A 372 -26.14 9.80 47.88
CA SER A 372 -27.08 10.41 48.84
C SER A 372 -27.07 11.91 48.66
N GLU A 373 -28.18 12.47 48.23
CA GLU A 373 -28.38 13.93 48.26
C GLU A 373 -28.10 14.44 49.67
N GLN A 374 -26.97 15.10 49.88
CA GLN A 374 -26.67 15.87 51.05
C GLN A 374 -26.87 17.37 50.75
#